data_53cdc8848089229011d82ef55c1d8bc7
#
_entry.id   53cdc8848089229011d82ef55c1d8bc7
#
_cell.length_a   1.000
_cell.length_b   1.000
_cell.length_c   1.000
_cell.angle_alpha   90.00
_cell.angle_beta   90.00
_cell.angle_gamma   90.00
#
_symmetry.space_group_name_H-M   'P 1'
#
loop_
_entity.id
_entity.type
_entity.pdbx_description
1 polymer ?
#
loop_
_entity_poly.entity_id
_entity_poly.type
_entity_poly.pdbx_seq_one_letter_code
_entity_poly.pdbx_strand_id
1 'polypeptide(L)'
;MNKTSNYELSIIVPVYNEEDNLDRVEKELSEFLRKSLVKSCVLFVNDGSKDSSLKKIQDICGRHSDFLYISSDENHGLSTAMKAGIDTIESRYTGYIDSDLQTNPEDFNLLLKYAPDYQLVRGIRAKRKDSVFKKLQSKIANGFRRKMTGDTATDTGCPLKVMWSSYAKKLPFFDGMHRFLPALILLEDGKFKELPVRHYPRVAGVSKYHLWNRLKGPFLDCFAYRWMKKRYIRYHVDADNLQM
;
A
#
# COMPACT_ATOMS: atom_id res chain seq x y z
N MET A 1 -12.10 -13.50 -17.55
CA MET A 1 -10.66 -13.29 -17.34
C MET A 1 -10.48 -11.93 -16.63
N ASN A 2 -9.75 -11.88 -15.56
CA ASN A 2 -9.53 -10.63 -14.81
C ASN A 2 -8.62 -9.70 -15.64
N LYS A 3 -9.06 -8.44 -15.86
CA LYS A 3 -8.31 -7.48 -16.70
C LYS A 3 -6.90 -7.22 -16.19
N THR A 4 -6.67 -7.36 -14.88
CA THR A 4 -5.35 -7.09 -14.27
C THR A 4 -4.31 -8.14 -14.61
N SER A 5 -4.70 -9.35 -15.06
CA SER A 5 -3.77 -10.40 -15.53
C SER A 5 -2.96 -10.00 -16.77
N ASN A 6 -3.41 -8.98 -17.51
CA ASN A 6 -2.70 -8.46 -18.68
C ASN A 6 -1.54 -7.50 -18.34
N TYR A 7 -1.32 -7.22 -17.04
CA TYR A 7 -0.33 -6.27 -16.55
C TYR A 7 0.65 -6.95 -15.60
N GLU A 8 1.85 -6.42 -15.52
CA GLU A 8 2.86 -6.88 -14.56
C GLU A 8 2.72 -6.16 -13.22
N LEU A 9 2.31 -4.88 -13.22
CA LEU A 9 2.08 -4.08 -12.03
C LEU A 9 0.64 -3.56 -12.01
N SER A 10 -0.09 -3.82 -10.92
CA SER A 10 -1.36 -3.13 -10.63
C SER A 10 -1.17 -2.20 -9.44
N ILE A 11 -1.42 -0.90 -9.65
CA ILE A 11 -1.29 0.14 -8.63
C ILE A 11 -2.63 0.34 -7.95
N ILE A 12 -2.73 -0.05 -6.70
CA ILE A 12 -3.90 0.18 -5.86
C ILE A 12 -3.89 1.62 -5.36
N VAL A 13 -4.99 2.34 -5.61
CA VAL A 13 -5.24 3.70 -5.15
C VAL A 13 -6.55 3.70 -4.35
N PRO A 14 -6.50 3.64 -3.01
CA PRO A 14 -7.71 3.78 -2.19
C PRO A 14 -8.26 5.20 -2.28
N VAL A 15 -9.57 5.29 -2.39
CA VAL A 15 -10.30 6.58 -2.50
C VAL A 15 -11.47 6.60 -1.51
N TYR A 16 -11.52 7.62 -0.67
CA TYR A 16 -12.67 7.91 0.18
C TYR A 16 -12.86 9.41 0.32
N ASN A 17 -13.88 9.97 -0.37
CA ASN A 17 -14.16 11.40 -0.42
C ASN A 17 -12.90 12.22 -0.79
N GLU A 18 -12.39 11.99 -1.99
CA GLU A 18 -11.16 12.60 -2.53
C GLU A 18 -11.41 13.23 -3.92
N GLU A 19 -12.65 13.68 -4.19
CA GLU A 19 -13.04 14.24 -5.50
C GLU A 19 -12.11 15.34 -5.99
N ASP A 20 -11.55 16.16 -5.09
CA ASP A 20 -10.64 17.26 -5.43
C ASP A 20 -9.26 16.78 -5.90
N ASN A 21 -8.87 15.55 -5.57
CA ASN A 21 -7.56 14.99 -5.91
C ASN A 21 -7.57 14.16 -7.21
N LEU A 22 -8.72 13.64 -7.64
CA LEU A 22 -8.81 12.64 -8.70
C LEU A 22 -8.32 13.12 -10.06
N ASP A 23 -8.53 14.38 -10.42
CA ASP A 23 -8.07 14.96 -11.69
C ASP A 23 -6.52 14.99 -11.73
N ARG A 24 -5.89 15.29 -10.59
CA ARG A 24 -4.45 15.24 -10.43
C ARG A 24 -3.95 13.80 -10.45
N VAL A 25 -4.65 12.88 -9.80
CA VAL A 25 -4.32 11.43 -9.78
C VAL A 25 -4.35 10.86 -11.20
N GLU A 26 -5.40 11.17 -11.98
CA GLU A 26 -5.50 10.78 -13.39
C GLU A 26 -4.29 11.25 -14.19
N LYS A 27 -3.96 12.54 -14.09
CA LYS A 27 -2.84 13.14 -14.83
C LYS A 27 -1.50 12.49 -14.47
N GLU A 28 -1.15 12.49 -13.18
CA GLU A 28 0.18 12.03 -12.73
C GLU A 28 0.36 10.52 -12.92
N LEU A 29 -0.69 9.72 -12.71
CA LEU A 29 -0.61 8.27 -12.95
C LEU A 29 -0.61 7.95 -14.45
N SER A 30 -1.37 8.66 -15.30
CA SER A 30 -1.27 8.49 -16.76
C SER A 30 0.14 8.81 -17.28
N GLU A 31 0.78 9.86 -16.74
CA GLU A 31 2.17 10.18 -17.08
C GLU A 31 3.13 9.07 -16.65
N PHE A 32 2.93 8.51 -15.44
CA PHE A 32 3.71 7.38 -14.98
C PHE A 32 3.50 6.14 -15.85
N LEU A 33 2.25 5.75 -16.18
CA LEU A 33 1.96 4.55 -16.97
C LEU A 33 2.67 4.56 -18.32
N ARG A 34 2.79 5.73 -18.98
CA ARG A 34 3.55 5.89 -20.22
C ARG A 34 5.07 5.68 -20.05
N LYS A 35 5.61 5.89 -18.85
CA LYS A 35 7.05 5.81 -18.53
C LYS A 35 7.41 4.60 -17.68
N SER A 36 6.43 3.78 -17.34
CA SER A 36 6.64 2.63 -16.47
C SER A 36 7.57 1.60 -17.10
N LEU A 37 8.49 1.04 -16.30
CA LEU A 37 9.44 0.02 -16.75
C LEU A 37 8.77 -1.32 -17.08
N VAL A 38 7.53 -1.53 -16.62
CA VAL A 38 6.73 -2.73 -16.87
C VAL A 38 5.32 -2.34 -17.28
N LYS A 39 4.59 -3.22 -17.93
CA LYS A 39 3.20 -2.96 -18.30
C LYS A 39 2.35 -2.83 -17.02
N SER A 40 1.80 -1.65 -16.80
CA SER A 40 1.17 -1.27 -15.55
C SER A 40 -0.27 -0.80 -15.74
N CYS A 41 -1.11 -0.99 -14.72
CA CYS A 41 -2.46 -0.42 -14.64
C CYS A 41 -2.71 0.19 -13.25
N VAL A 42 -3.76 0.99 -13.17
CA VAL A 42 -4.26 1.58 -11.93
C VAL A 42 -5.56 0.88 -11.54
N LEU A 43 -5.68 0.49 -10.27
CA LEU A 43 -6.92 0.01 -9.68
C LEU A 43 -7.36 0.97 -8.58
N PHE A 44 -8.37 1.80 -8.89
CA PHE A 44 -9.05 2.56 -7.87
C PHE A 44 -9.89 1.65 -6.98
N VAL A 45 -9.78 1.83 -5.67
CA VAL A 45 -10.64 1.17 -4.68
C VAL A 45 -11.45 2.25 -3.97
N ASN A 46 -12.68 2.46 -4.45
CA ASN A 46 -13.61 3.39 -3.80
C ASN A 46 -14.19 2.75 -2.54
N ASP A 47 -13.85 3.32 -1.38
CA ASP A 47 -14.25 2.84 -0.05
C ASP A 47 -15.53 3.55 0.40
N GLY A 48 -16.62 3.42 -0.37
CA GLY A 48 -17.95 3.97 -0.03
C GLY A 48 -17.99 5.49 0.02
N SER A 49 -17.35 6.21 -0.92
CA SER A 49 -17.38 7.67 -0.98
C SER A 49 -18.80 8.22 -1.08
N LYS A 50 -19.06 9.35 -0.42
CA LYS A 50 -20.36 10.05 -0.41
C LYS A 50 -20.37 11.32 -1.27
N ASP A 51 -19.21 11.74 -1.77
CA ASP A 51 -19.02 12.85 -2.69
C ASP A 51 -19.03 12.38 -4.16
N SER A 52 -18.54 13.20 -5.08
CA SER A 52 -18.46 12.85 -6.52
C SER A 52 -17.31 11.92 -6.89
N SER A 53 -16.56 11.38 -5.91
CA SER A 53 -15.38 10.54 -6.18
C SER A 53 -15.69 9.34 -7.05
N LEU A 54 -16.76 8.57 -6.75
CA LEU A 54 -17.11 7.39 -7.54
C LEU A 54 -17.44 7.75 -9.00
N LYS A 55 -18.21 8.83 -9.22
CA LYS A 55 -18.54 9.30 -10.57
C LYS A 55 -17.27 9.68 -11.35
N LYS A 56 -16.37 10.46 -10.73
CA LYS A 56 -15.08 10.81 -11.35
C LYS A 56 -14.24 9.59 -11.69
N ILE A 57 -14.15 8.60 -10.78
CA ILE A 57 -13.45 7.33 -11.04
C ILE A 57 -14.04 6.62 -12.27
N GLN A 58 -15.37 6.53 -12.37
CA GLN A 58 -16.04 5.89 -13.51
C GLN A 58 -15.73 6.63 -14.82
N ASP A 59 -15.77 7.97 -14.81
CA ASP A 59 -15.42 8.81 -15.96
C ASP A 59 -13.96 8.61 -16.39
N ILE A 60 -13.02 8.54 -15.45
CA ILE A 60 -11.59 8.26 -15.72
C ILE A 60 -11.45 6.87 -16.36
N CYS A 61 -12.03 5.84 -15.75
CA CYS A 61 -11.96 4.47 -16.28
C CYS A 61 -12.66 4.32 -17.64
N GLY A 62 -13.63 5.17 -17.96
CA GLY A 62 -14.27 5.24 -19.28
C GLY A 62 -13.35 5.82 -20.36
N ARG A 63 -12.42 6.71 -20.00
CA ARG A 63 -11.45 7.32 -20.92
C ARG A 63 -10.15 6.52 -21.10
N HIS A 64 -9.79 5.70 -20.11
CA HIS A 64 -8.52 4.99 -20.06
C HIS A 64 -8.72 3.49 -19.81
N SER A 65 -8.25 2.65 -20.71
CA SER A 65 -8.39 1.18 -20.62
C SER A 65 -7.49 0.54 -19.55
N ASP A 66 -6.47 1.23 -19.09
CA ASP A 66 -5.50 0.86 -18.07
C ASP A 66 -5.83 1.42 -16.68
N PHE A 67 -6.97 2.11 -16.55
CA PHE A 67 -7.58 2.48 -15.27
C PHE A 67 -8.80 1.61 -15.01
N LEU A 68 -8.80 0.96 -13.87
CA LEU A 68 -9.84 0.03 -13.42
C LEU A 68 -10.36 0.47 -12.06
N TYR A 69 -11.53 0.01 -11.65
CA TYR A 69 -12.04 0.29 -10.31
C TYR A 69 -12.84 -0.87 -9.72
N ILE A 70 -12.87 -0.88 -8.39
CA ILE A 70 -13.86 -1.60 -7.57
C ILE A 70 -14.45 -0.59 -6.57
N SER A 71 -15.68 -0.85 -6.11
CA SER A 71 -16.38 0.04 -5.20
C SER A 71 -17.10 -0.74 -4.11
N SER A 72 -16.89 -0.33 -2.86
CA SER A 72 -17.66 -0.79 -1.71
C SER A 72 -18.93 0.05 -1.52
N ASP A 73 -19.91 -0.49 -0.84
CA ASP A 73 -21.20 0.14 -0.48
C ASP A 73 -21.05 1.21 0.60
N GLU A 74 -20.13 0.98 1.56
CA GLU A 74 -19.84 1.90 2.65
C GLU A 74 -18.33 1.95 2.96
N ASN A 75 -17.94 2.85 3.86
CA ASN A 75 -16.55 3.01 4.28
C ASN A 75 -16.14 1.92 5.28
N HIS A 76 -15.20 1.09 4.89
CA HIS A 76 -14.61 0.01 5.70
C HIS A 76 -13.18 0.32 6.15
N GLY A 77 -12.62 1.44 5.74
CA GLY A 77 -11.28 1.91 6.12
C GLY A 77 -10.16 1.43 5.21
N LEU A 78 -9.03 2.12 5.35
CA LEU A 78 -7.87 1.99 4.47
C LEU A 78 -7.34 0.56 4.33
N SER A 79 -7.29 -0.19 5.44
CA SER A 79 -6.76 -1.56 5.42
C SER A 79 -7.67 -2.51 4.65
N THR A 80 -8.99 -2.32 4.75
CA THR A 80 -9.99 -3.07 3.99
C THR A 80 -9.92 -2.73 2.51
N ALA A 81 -9.82 -1.44 2.16
CA ALA A 81 -9.66 -1.01 0.77
C ALA A 81 -8.37 -1.59 0.14
N MET A 82 -7.26 -1.59 0.89
CA MET A 82 -6.02 -2.23 0.45
C MET A 82 -6.20 -3.74 0.23
N LYS A 83 -6.83 -4.44 1.16
CA LYS A 83 -7.13 -5.88 1.07
C LYS A 83 -8.00 -6.19 -0.16
N ALA A 84 -9.09 -5.47 -0.34
CA ALA A 84 -9.98 -5.65 -1.47
C ALA A 84 -9.25 -5.48 -2.81
N GLY A 85 -8.38 -4.46 -2.92
CA GLY A 85 -7.53 -4.28 -4.09
C GLY A 85 -6.58 -5.45 -4.31
N ILE A 86 -5.87 -5.90 -3.27
CA ILE A 86 -4.93 -7.04 -3.36
C ILE A 86 -5.63 -8.34 -3.78
N ASP A 87 -6.82 -8.62 -3.25
CA ASP A 87 -7.57 -9.84 -3.60
C ASP A 87 -8.06 -9.82 -5.04
N THR A 88 -8.36 -8.63 -5.57
CA THR A 88 -8.90 -8.45 -6.92
C THR A 88 -7.82 -8.60 -8.00
N ILE A 89 -6.56 -8.24 -7.74
CA ILE A 89 -5.52 -8.21 -8.77
C ILE A 89 -4.93 -9.60 -9.06
N GLU A 90 -4.49 -9.79 -10.32
CA GLU A 90 -3.79 -11.00 -10.79
C GLU A 90 -2.41 -10.70 -11.39
N SER A 91 -1.98 -9.43 -11.39
CA SER A 91 -0.64 -9.02 -11.83
C SER A 91 0.45 -9.57 -10.91
N ARG A 92 1.67 -9.68 -11.44
CA ARG A 92 2.85 -10.13 -10.69
C ARG A 92 3.17 -9.24 -9.50
N TYR A 93 3.06 -7.93 -9.68
CA TYR A 93 3.37 -6.92 -8.66
C TYR A 93 2.13 -6.13 -8.27
N THR A 94 2.01 -5.87 -6.97
CA THR A 94 1.06 -4.94 -6.36
C THR A 94 1.78 -3.65 -6.02
N GLY A 95 1.42 -2.55 -6.69
CA GLY A 95 1.78 -1.20 -6.29
C GLY A 95 0.76 -0.62 -5.32
N TYR A 96 1.16 0.33 -4.50
CA TYR A 96 0.26 1.08 -3.64
C TYR A 96 0.71 2.53 -3.52
N ILE A 97 -0.24 3.46 -3.63
CA ILE A 97 -0.06 4.90 -3.44
C ILE A 97 -1.36 5.53 -2.91
N ASP A 98 -1.24 6.54 -2.04
CA ASP A 98 -2.39 7.29 -1.56
C ASP A 98 -2.91 8.27 -2.65
N SER A 99 -4.23 8.49 -2.70
CA SER A 99 -4.89 9.40 -3.65
C SER A 99 -4.50 10.88 -3.50
N ASP A 100 -3.92 11.27 -2.36
CA ASP A 100 -3.45 12.65 -2.15
C ASP A 100 -2.10 12.95 -2.81
N LEU A 101 -1.48 11.94 -3.44
CA LEU A 101 -0.20 12.02 -4.15
C LEU A 101 0.88 12.83 -3.42
N GLN A 102 1.02 12.61 -2.11
CA GLN A 102 2.14 13.16 -1.35
C GLN A 102 3.49 12.50 -1.72
N THR A 103 3.47 11.40 -2.47
CA THR A 103 4.65 10.76 -3.07
C THR A 103 4.55 10.79 -4.59
N ASN A 104 5.69 10.82 -5.27
CA ASN A 104 5.72 10.91 -6.72
C ASN A 104 5.50 9.53 -7.36
N PRO A 105 4.52 9.35 -8.27
CA PRO A 105 4.30 8.08 -8.97
C PRO A 105 5.51 7.59 -9.78
N GLU A 106 6.34 8.50 -10.33
CA GLU A 106 7.54 8.10 -11.07
C GLU A 106 8.54 7.30 -10.22
N ASP A 107 8.49 7.46 -8.87
CA ASP A 107 9.36 6.70 -7.97
C ASP A 107 9.00 5.20 -7.91
N PHE A 108 7.85 4.76 -8.47
CA PHE A 108 7.60 3.33 -8.71
C PHE A 108 8.70 2.70 -9.57
N ASN A 109 9.22 3.41 -10.58
CA ASN A 109 10.31 2.90 -11.41
C ASN A 109 11.59 2.65 -10.59
N LEU A 110 11.84 3.46 -9.56
CA LEU A 110 12.95 3.21 -8.63
C LEU A 110 12.71 1.93 -7.82
N LEU A 111 11.48 1.72 -7.33
CA LEU A 111 11.13 0.54 -6.55
C LEU A 111 11.15 -0.73 -7.41
N LEU A 112 10.64 -0.66 -8.64
CA LEU A 112 10.56 -1.78 -9.57
C LEU A 112 11.93 -2.38 -9.90
N LYS A 113 13.00 -1.58 -9.92
CA LYS A 113 14.39 -2.09 -10.14
C LYS A 113 14.81 -3.13 -9.10
N TYR A 114 14.25 -3.07 -7.91
CA TYR A 114 14.58 -3.98 -6.82
C TYR A 114 13.47 -5.01 -6.53
N ALA A 115 12.31 -4.86 -7.15
CA ALA A 115 11.20 -5.77 -6.96
C ALA A 115 11.50 -7.24 -7.34
N PRO A 116 12.38 -7.57 -8.30
CA PRO A 116 12.75 -8.97 -8.55
C PRO A 116 13.40 -9.68 -7.35
N ASP A 117 14.16 -8.96 -6.53
CA ASP A 117 14.98 -9.53 -5.44
C ASP A 117 14.31 -9.42 -4.05
N TYR A 118 13.27 -8.57 -3.93
CA TYR A 118 12.60 -8.27 -2.65
C TYR A 118 11.09 -8.38 -2.77
N GLN A 119 10.46 -9.11 -1.87
CA GLN A 119 9.02 -9.30 -1.83
C GLN A 119 8.25 -8.03 -1.46
N LEU A 120 8.92 -7.07 -0.82
CA LEU A 120 8.42 -5.72 -0.58
C LEU A 120 9.54 -4.71 -0.82
N VAL A 121 9.34 -3.78 -1.74
CA VAL A 121 10.15 -2.57 -1.88
C VAL A 121 9.28 -1.38 -1.55
N ARG A 122 9.74 -0.51 -0.66
CA ARG A 122 8.95 0.60 -0.18
C ARG A 122 9.74 1.89 -0.11
N GLY A 123 9.04 3.00 -0.20
CA GLY A 123 9.61 4.32 -0.01
C GLY A 123 9.87 4.63 1.47
N ILE A 124 10.88 5.45 1.72
CA ILE A 124 11.05 6.24 2.93
C ILE A 124 11.02 7.72 2.53
N ARG A 125 10.29 8.54 3.28
CA ARG A 125 10.11 9.94 2.93
C ARG A 125 11.40 10.72 3.21
N ALA A 126 12.09 11.10 2.12
CA ALA A 126 13.29 11.92 2.22
C ALA A 126 12.93 13.33 2.76
N LYS A 127 13.75 13.86 3.67
CA LYS A 127 13.71 15.26 4.16
C LYS A 127 12.36 15.69 4.78
N ARG A 128 11.77 14.86 5.67
CA ARG A 128 10.59 15.30 6.45
C ARG A 128 10.88 16.58 7.23
N LYS A 129 10.14 17.65 6.94
CA LYS A 129 10.16 18.92 7.69
C LYS A 129 9.26 18.85 8.94
N ASP A 130 9.45 17.83 9.78
CA ASP A 130 8.71 17.72 11.05
C ASP A 130 9.38 18.52 12.15
N SER A 131 8.58 19.02 13.09
CA SER A 131 9.08 19.61 14.32
C SER A 131 9.92 18.60 15.13
N VAL A 132 10.85 19.08 15.95
CA VAL A 132 11.71 18.24 16.80
C VAL A 132 10.87 17.28 17.66
N PHE A 133 9.77 17.78 18.21
CA PHE A 133 8.84 16.97 19.02
C PHE A 133 8.22 15.82 18.24
N LYS A 134 7.72 16.07 17.02
CA LYS A 134 7.18 15.01 16.14
C LYS A 134 8.24 13.99 15.74
N LYS A 135 9.48 14.42 15.50
CA LYS A 135 10.61 13.52 15.22
C LYS A 135 10.90 12.59 16.40
N LEU A 136 10.91 13.14 17.62
CA LEU A 136 11.15 12.38 18.85
C LEU A 136 10.03 11.34 19.09
N GLN A 137 8.75 11.75 18.97
CA GLN A 137 7.61 10.83 19.06
C GLN A 137 7.70 9.69 18.04
N SER A 138 8.01 10.02 16.78
CA SER A 138 8.19 9.02 15.72
C SER A 138 9.35 8.07 16.04
N LYS A 139 10.44 8.56 16.57
CA LYS A 139 11.62 7.75 16.96
C LYS A 139 11.27 6.75 18.07
N ILE A 140 10.55 7.20 19.10
CA ILE A 140 10.11 6.35 20.21
C ILE A 140 9.11 5.30 19.72
N ALA A 141 8.08 5.70 18.99
CA ALA A 141 7.07 4.80 18.45
C ALA A 141 7.67 3.74 17.51
N ASN A 142 8.55 4.15 16.59
CA ASN A 142 9.24 3.22 15.69
C ASN A 142 10.22 2.32 16.44
N GLY A 143 10.92 2.81 17.48
CA GLY A 143 11.79 2.01 18.32
C GLY A 143 11.02 0.91 19.04
N PHE A 144 9.89 1.26 19.67
CA PHE A 144 9.00 0.29 20.32
C PHE A 144 8.48 -0.74 19.33
N ARG A 145 7.94 -0.29 18.18
CA ARG A 145 7.43 -1.18 17.13
C ARG A 145 8.51 -2.16 16.68
N ARG A 146 9.72 -1.68 16.31
CA ARG A 146 10.84 -2.55 15.89
C ARG A 146 11.21 -3.60 16.93
N LYS A 147 11.23 -3.21 18.22
CA LYS A 147 11.48 -4.16 19.31
C LYS A 147 10.40 -5.24 19.41
N MET A 148 9.15 -4.88 19.16
CA MET A 148 8.01 -5.80 19.23
C MET A 148 7.90 -6.71 17.99
N THR A 149 8.15 -6.18 16.82
CA THR A 149 7.98 -6.89 15.54
C THR A 149 9.25 -7.61 15.08
N GLY A 150 10.42 -7.08 15.44
CA GLY A 150 11.71 -7.61 14.99
C GLY A 150 12.10 -7.16 13.58
N ASP A 151 11.35 -6.22 12.96
CA ASP A 151 11.74 -5.63 11.68
C ASP A 151 12.68 -4.41 11.85
N THR A 152 13.31 -4.00 10.76
CA THR A 152 14.24 -2.86 10.72
C THR A 152 13.67 -1.62 10.05
N ALA A 153 12.38 -1.63 9.66
CA ALA A 153 11.78 -0.55 8.89
C ALA A 153 11.80 0.79 9.63
N THR A 154 12.12 1.85 8.89
CA THR A 154 12.37 3.18 9.44
C THR A 154 11.19 4.15 9.27
N ASP A 155 10.43 4.07 8.18
CA ASP A 155 9.27 4.94 7.90
C ASP A 155 8.04 4.15 7.47
N THR A 156 7.32 3.56 8.43
CA THR A 156 6.11 2.76 8.14
C THR A 156 4.92 3.57 7.61
N GLY A 157 5.00 4.91 7.66
CA GLY A 157 3.95 5.79 7.16
C GLY A 157 4.10 6.21 5.70
N CYS A 158 5.14 5.77 4.98
CA CYS A 158 5.25 6.07 3.55
C CYS A 158 4.27 5.21 2.74
N PRO A 159 3.37 5.82 1.91
CA PRO A 159 2.41 5.05 1.15
C PRO A 159 3.04 4.29 -0.02
N LEU A 160 4.07 4.85 -0.66
CA LEU A 160 4.62 4.29 -1.89
C LEU A 160 5.31 2.94 -1.64
N LYS A 161 4.81 1.88 -2.26
CA LYS A 161 5.35 0.53 -2.14
C LYS A 161 5.02 -0.35 -3.35
N VAL A 162 5.88 -1.34 -3.60
CA VAL A 162 5.68 -2.43 -4.55
C VAL A 162 5.89 -3.75 -3.82
N MET A 163 4.98 -4.69 -3.99
CA MET A 163 5.03 -6.02 -3.37
C MET A 163 4.84 -7.11 -4.43
N TRP A 164 5.35 -8.29 -4.20
CA TRP A 164 4.91 -9.46 -4.95
C TRP A 164 3.47 -9.76 -4.58
N SER A 165 2.59 -9.87 -5.58
CA SER A 165 1.15 -10.10 -5.34
C SER A 165 0.91 -11.44 -4.64
N SER A 166 1.71 -12.47 -4.95
CA SER A 166 1.66 -13.78 -4.29
C SER A 166 1.93 -13.71 -2.79
N TYR A 167 2.85 -12.81 -2.36
CA TYR A 167 3.09 -12.55 -0.93
C TYR A 167 1.99 -11.68 -0.34
N ALA A 168 1.60 -10.59 -1.02
CA ALA A 168 0.56 -9.69 -0.55
C ALA A 168 -0.74 -10.44 -0.23
N LYS A 169 -1.14 -11.42 -1.06
CA LYS A 169 -2.34 -12.25 -0.86
C LYS A 169 -2.26 -13.20 0.35
N LYS A 170 -1.05 -13.62 0.73
CA LYS A 170 -0.84 -14.52 1.89
C LYS A 170 -0.82 -13.79 3.24
N LEU A 171 -0.57 -12.47 3.24
CA LEU A 171 -0.43 -11.74 4.49
C LEU A 171 -1.71 -11.81 5.33
N PRO A 172 -1.59 -12.00 6.65
CA PRO A 172 -2.72 -11.90 7.56
C PRO A 172 -3.18 -10.46 7.65
N PHE A 173 -4.41 -10.19 7.19
CA PHE A 173 -4.98 -8.86 7.19
C PHE A 173 -5.74 -8.56 8.49
N PHE A 174 -5.48 -7.39 9.05
CA PHE A 174 -6.22 -6.78 10.17
C PHE A 174 -6.25 -5.26 10.00
N ASP A 175 -7.16 -4.57 10.64
CA ASP A 175 -7.19 -3.10 10.55
C ASP A 175 -5.89 -2.50 11.10
N GLY A 176 -5.31 -1.53 10.38
CA GLY A 176 -4.00 -0.95 10.69
C GLY A 176 -2.78 -1.72 10.16
N MET A 177 -2.97 -2.89 9.51
CA MET A 177 -1.88 -3.76 9.05
C MET A 177 -0.92 -3.07 8.05
N HIS A 178 -1.38 -2.07 7.32
CA HIS A 178 -0.55 -1.32 6.35
C HIS A 178 0.74 -0.75 6.97
N ARG A 179 0.78 -0.56 8.30
CA ARG A 179 1.96 -0.12 9.06
C ARG A 179 2.91 -1.26 9.40
N PHE A 180 2.44 -2.51 9.33
CA PHE A 180 3.17 -3.72 9.69
C PHE A 180 3.67 -4.52 8.49
N LEU A 181 3.46 -4.06 7.27
CA LEU A 181 3.84 -4.78 6.05
C LEU A 181 5.28 -5.31 6.06
N PRO A 182 6.32 -4.55 6.47
CA PRO A 182 7.67 -5.11 6.57
C PRO A 182 7.75 -6.31 7.52
N ALA A 183 7.12 -6.22 8.69
CA ALA A 183 7.10 -7.29 9.67
C ALA A 183 6.32 -8.51 9.16
N LEU A 184 5.18 -8.28 8.46
CA LEU A 184 4.36 -9.34 7.88
C LEU A 184 5.08 -10.06 6.73
N ILE A 185 5.81 -9.33 5.89
CA ILE A 185 6.65 -9.92 4.83
C ILE A 185 7.75 -10.81 5.44
N LEU A 186 8.39 -10.36 6.53
CA LEU A 186 9.37 -11.19 7.25
C LEU A 186 8.71 -12.42 7.92
N LEU A 187 7.44 -12.32 8.29
CA LEU A 187 6.69 -13.45 8.83
C LEU A 187 6.49 -14.55 7.78
N GLU A 188 6.39 -14.18 6.50
CA GLU A 188 6.31 -15.08 5.34
C GLU A 188 7.70 -15.44 4.77
N ASP A 189 8.78 -15.29 5.54
CA ASP A 189 10.17 -15.51 5.13
C ASP A 189 10.61 -14.69 3.89
N GLY A 190 9.87 -13.61 3.59
CA GLY A 190 10.21 -12.68 2.54
C GLY A 190 11.25 -11.64 2.98
N LYS A 191 11.75 -10.88 2.01
CA LYS A 191 12.72 -9.79 2.20
C LYS A 191 12.09 -8.46 1.84
N PHE A 192 12.47 -7.40 2.53
CA PHE A 192 12.06 -6.05 2.16
C PHE A 192 13.25 -5.10 2.00
N LYS A 193 13.05 -4.05 1.20
CA LYS A 193 14.01 -2.97 0.97
C LYS A 193 13.34 -1.62 1.12
N GLU A 194 14.05 -0.67 1.73
CA GLU A 194 13.63 0.73 1.84
C GLU A 194 14.48 1.62 0.95
N LEU A 195 13.86 2.54 0.21
CA LEU A 195 14.52 3.49 -0.68
C LEU A 195 14.00 4.91 -0.43
N PRO A 196 14.87 5.94 -0.45
CA PRO A 196 14.42 7.32 -0.33
C PRO A 196 13.58 7.71 -1.55
N VAL A 197 12.37 8.25 -1.30
CA VAL A 197 11.44 8.71 -2.34
C VAL A 197 11.09 10.17 -2.12
N ARG A 198 10.66 10.84 -3.19
CA ARG A 198 10.19 12.23 -3.17
C ARG A 198 8.90 12.34 -2.38
N HIS A 199 8.82 13.34 -1.52
CA HIS A 199 7.64 13.60 -0.70
C HIS A 199 7.27 15.08 -0.74
N TYR A 200 5.99 15.35 -1.01
CA TYR A 200 5.44 16.69 -1.18
C TYR A 200 4.40 17.00 -0.09
N PRO A 201 4.17 18.28 0.19
CA PRO A 201 3.03 18.69 1.00
C PRO A 201 1.70 18.28 0.34
N ARG A 202 0.67 18.01 1.14
CA ARG A 202 -0.68 17.78 0.65
C ARG A 202 -1.19 19.05 -0.07
N VAL A 203 -1.80 18.90 -1.23
CA VAL A 203 -2.31 20.00 -2.06
C VAL A 203 -3.79 20.24 -1.75
N ALA A 204 -4.60 19.19 -1.57
CA ALA A 204 -6.03 19.27 -1.29
C ALA A 204 -6.46 18.23 -0.26
N GLY A 205 -7.67 18.37 0.29
CA GLY A 205 -8.26 17.46 1.26
C GLY A 205 -7.84 17.73 2.72
N VAL A 206 -8.62 17.19 3.66
CA VAL A 206 -8.42 17.35 5.11
C VAL A 206 -7.90 16.04 5.72
N SER A 207 -6.94 16.14 6.64
CA SER A 207 -6.47 14.95 7.35
C SER A 207 -7.58 14.39 8.25
N LYS A 208 -8.07 13.19 7.93
CA LYS A 208 -9.19 12.52 8.63
C LYS A 208 -8.77 11.82 9.94
N TYR A 209 -7.49 11.92 10.35
CA TYR A 209 -6.96 11.20 11.50
C TYR A 209 -6.69 12.11 12.71
N HIS A 210 -7.30 11.79 13.87
CA HIS A 210 -7.00 12.41 15.17
C HIS A 210 -5.79 11.75 15.87
N LEU A 211 -5.04 12.52 16.67
CA LEU A 211 -3.78 12.11 17.31
C LEU A 211 -3.91 10.85 18.19
N TRP A 212 -4.99 10.72 18.95
CA TRP A 212 -5.20 9.60 19.88
C TRP A 212 -5.41 8.26 19.18
N ASN A 213 -6.16 8.27 18.05
CA ASN A 213 -6.39 7.05 17.26
C ASN A 213 -5.11 6.59 16.54
N ARG A 214 -4.14 7.50 16.35
CA ARG A 214 -2.85 7.19 15.70
C ARG A 214 -1.86 6.46 16.61
N LEU A 215 -2.04 6.50 17.94
CA LEU A 215 -1.10 5.91 18.90
C LEU A 215 -1.63 4.62 19.53
N LYS A 216 -2.90 4.61 19.94
CA LYS A 216 -3.49 3.47 20.68
C LYS A 216 -3.59 2.21 19.82
N GLY A 217 -4.12 2.33 18.60
CA GLY A 217 -4.27 1.20 17.67
C GLY A 217 -2.91 0.53 17.40
N PRO A 218 -1.92 1.24 16.79
CA PRO A 218 -0.62 0.64 16.49
C PRO A 218 0.14 0.08 17.71
N PHE A 219 -0.10 0.61 18.90
CA PHE A 219 0.47 0.07 20.12
C PHE A 219 -0.10 -1.32 20.43
N LEU A 220 -1.42 -1.46 20.41
CA LEU A 220 -2.10 -2.76 20.62
C LEU A 220 -1.75 -3.76 19.51
N ASP A 221 -1.68 -3.29 18.26
CA ASP A 221 -1.33 -4.10 17.09
C ASP A 221 0.07 -4.73 17.22
N CYS A 222 1.02 -4.07 17.92
CA CYS A 222 2.33 -4.65 18.20
C CYS A 222 2.22 -5.92 19.06
N PHE A 223 1.32 -5.95 20.05
CA PHE A 223 1.10 -7.16 20.87
C PHE A 223 0.37 -8.23 20.08
N ALA A 224 -0.63 -7.87 19.29
CA ALA A 224 -1.35 -8.78 18.40
C ALA A 224 -0.38 -9.44 17.41
N TYR A 225 0.49 -8.65 16.75
CA TYR A 225 1.53 -9.15 15.86
C TYR A 225 2.47 -10.13 16.60
N ARG A 226 2.93 -9.78 17.80
CA ARG A 226 3.84 -10.64 18.59
C ARG A 226 3.18 -11.97 18.97
N TRP A 227 1.90 -11.94 19.34
CA TRP A 227 1.09 -13.14 19.61
C TRP A 227 0.97 -13.99 18.34
N MET A 228 0.59 -13.38 17.20
CA MET A 228 0.48 -14.05 15.91
C MET A 228 1.80 -14.68 15.49
N LYS A 229 2.92 -13.94 15.59
CA LYS A 229 4.27 -14.44 15.24
C LYS A 229 4.65 -15.71 15.99
N LYS A 230 4.25 -15.83 17.26
CA LYS A 230 4.51 -17.03 18.08
C LYS A 230 3.67 -18.25 17.69
N ARG A 231 2.55 -18.03 17.01
CA ARG A 231 1.55 -19.06 16.65
C ARG A 231 1.40 -19.22 15.15
N TYR A 232 2.28 -18.58 14.37
CA TYR A 232 2.21 -18.61 12.92
C TYR A 232 2.49 -20.02 12.42
N ILE A 233 1.57 -20.54 11.60
CA ILE A 233 1.68 -21.89 11.04
C ILE A 233 2.56 -21.81 9.78
N ARG A 234 3.62 -22.60 9.74
CA ARG A 234 4.50 -22.78 8.58
C ARG A 234 4.55 -24.26 8.25
N TYR A 235 4.39 -24.57 6.99
CA TYR A 235 4.57 -25.92 6.50
C TYR A 235 5.09 -25.90 5.06
N HIS A 236 5.71 -26.98 4.68
CA HIS A 236 6.12 -27.26 3.32
C HIS A 236 5.50 -28.58 2.88
N VAL A 237 5.00 -28.64 1.64
CA VAL A 237 4.51 -29.88 1.07
C VAL A 237 5.62 -30.46 0.19
N ASP A 238 6.18 -31.59 0.60
CA ASP A 238 7.33 -32.20 -0.09
C ASP A 238 6.90 -33.02 -1.31
N ALA A 239 5.68 -33.54 -1.32
CA ALA A 239 5.15 -34.32 -2.44
C ALA A 239 3.62 -34.21 -2.52
N ASP A 240 3.08 -34.17 -3.74
CA ASP A 240 1.66 -34.27 -4.02
C ASP A 240 1.41 -35.04 -5.34
N ASN A 241 0.18 -35.41 -5.60
CA ASN A 241 -0.28 -36.06 -6.84
C ASN A 241 -1.45 -35.30 -7.49
N LEU A 242 -1.55 -33.98 -7.25
CA LEU A 242 -2.67 -33.16 -7.67
C LEU A 242 -2.59 -32.74 -9.15
N GLN A 243 -1.42 -32.89 -9.77
CA GLN A 243 -1.22 -32.66 -11.20
C GLN A 243 -1.02 -34.01 -11.90
N MET A 244 -2.06 -34.50 -12.53
CA MET A 244 -2.02 -35.53 -13.59
C MET A 244 -2.44 -34.90 -14.90
#